data_8b8484c981c0fbee1e803ff782f0e178
#
_entry.id   8b8484c981c0fbee1e803ff782f0e178
#
_cell.length_a   1.000
_cell.length_b   1.000
_cell.length_c   1.000
_cell.angle_alpha   90.00
_cell.angle_beta   90.00
_cell.angle_gamma   90.00
#
_symmetry.space_group_name_H-M   'P 1'
#
loop_
_entity.id
_entity.type
_entity.pdbx_description
1 polymer ?
#
loop_
_entity_poly.entity_id
_entity_poly.type
_entity_poly.pdbx_seq_one_letter_code
_entity_poly.pdbx_strand_id
1 'polypeptide(L)'
;MIRFWMCGAVLAAAMLPAAASAQLGDKLDCAVDRAEPPFKNLLAEALIGDGDNLGFERLLGQFSTIADSCTAGFVLDAAQKKAYLDYGVSRILREWLTSRLTSYGLSATAIDTALDFGPGRSNPRLSGEMSEDQVKILVQAFMEGGVDIESLGSPAWESVGTYAAVSSIYWRQRQALSAWTVMPLSLLAAPESTPPGPIA
;
A
#
# COMPACT_ATOMS: atom_id res chain seq x y z
N MET A 1 -55.27 -49.60 6.71
CA MET A 1 -54.24 -49.28 7.69
C MET A 1 -52.91 -49.31 6.99
N ILE A 2 -52.35 -48.11 6.55
CA ILE A 2 -51.11 -47.98 5.81
C ILE A 2 -50.14 -47.25 6.73
N ARG A 3 -49.05 -47.92 7.17
CA ARG A 3 -47.99 -47.34 7.99
C ARG A 3 -46.92 -46.74 7.09
N PHE A 4 -46.85 -45.44 7.09
CA PHE A 4 -45.73 -44.70 6.47
C PHE A 4 -44.52 -44.73 7.41
N TRP A 5 -43.44 -45.33 6.96
CA TRP A 5 -42.12 -45.20 7.55
C TRP A 5 -41.44 -43.99 6.94
N MET A 6 -41.23 -42.91 7.73
CA MET A 6 -40.38 -41.80 7.39
C MET A 6 -38.93 -42.15 7.72
N CYS A 7 -38.10 -42.41 6.70
CA CYS A 7 -36.63 -42.41 6.83
C CYS A 7 -36.14 -40.98 6.90
N GLY A 8 -35.74 -40.54 8.10
CA GLY A 8 -35.03 -39.30 8.30
C GLY A 8 -33.57 -39.41 7.84
N ALA A 9 -33.23 -38.83 6.73
CA ALA A 9 -31.83 -38.67 6.30
C ALA A 9 -31.22 -37.52 7.10
N VAL A 10 -30.31 -37.83 8.03
CA VAL A 10 -29.49 -36.84 8.73
C VAL A 10 -28.38 -36.42 7.79
N LEU A 11 -28.51 -35.23 7.19
CA LEU A 11 -27.43 -34.54 6.45
C LEU A 11 -26.44 -34.01 7.50
N ALA A 12 -25.34 -34.72 7.70
CA ALA A 12 -24.16 -34.21 8.39
C ALA A 12 -23.49 -33.20 7.49
N ALA A 13 -23.80 -31.91 7.66
CA ALA A 13 -23.05 -30.82 7.05
C ALA A 13 -21.64 -30.83 7.64
N ALA A 14 -20.67 -31.35 6.90
CA ALA A 14 -19.24 -31.20 7.21
C ALA A 14 -18.93 -29.71 7.16
N MET A 15 -18.84 -29.05 8.32
CA MET A 15 -18.28 -27.72 8.46
C MET A 15 -16.78 -27.85 8.20
N LEU A 16 -16.37 -27.66 6.94
CA LEU A 16 -14.96 -27.40 6.60
C LEU A 16 -14.56 -26.12 7.33
N PRO A 17 -13.49 -26.14 8.14
CA PRO A 17 -12.98 -24.92 8.72
C PRO A 17 -12.62 -23.98 7.55
N ALA A 18 -13.29 -22.83 7.47
CA ALA A 18 -12.90 -21.77 6.57
C ALA A 18 -11.43 -21.45 6.93
N ALA A 19 -10.50 -21.82 6.04
CA ALA A 19 -9.11 -21.47 6.21
C ALA A 19 -9.08 -19.94 6.38
N ALA A 20 -8.65 -19.49 7.57
CA ALA A 20 -8.55 -18.07 7.88
C ALA A 20 -7.50 -17.47 6.93
N SER A 21 -7.96 -16.94 5.81
CA SER A 21 -7.12 -16.20 4.89
C SER A 21 -6.77 -14.89 5.59
N ALA A 22 -5.55 -14.79 6.11
CA ALA A 22 -5.05 -13.55 6.66
C ALA A 22 -4.87 -12.57 5.49
N GLN A 23 -5.53 -11.42 5.57
CA GLN A 23 -5.36 -10.37 4.57
C GLN A 23 -4.08 -9.59 4.89
N LEU A 24 -3.22 -9.43 3.90
CA LEU A 24 -2.03 -8.57 4.00
C LEU A 24 -2.44 -7.11 4.29
N GLY A 25 -3.67 -6.74 3.93
CA GLY A 25 -4.27 -5.43 4.20
C GLY A 25 -4.16 -4.97 5.65
N ASP A 26 -4.31 -5.88 6.61
CA ASP A 26 -4.21 -5.59 8.05
C ASP A 26 -2.78 -5.26 8.50
N LYS A 27 -1.78 -5.55 7.67
CA LYS A 27 -0.36 -5.31 7.96
C LYS A 27 0.29 -4.25 7.06
N LEU A 28 -0.48 -3.61 6.20
CA LEU A 28 0.06 -2.63 5.24
C LEU A 28 0.87 -1.53 5.94
N ASP A 29 0.34 -1.00 7.01
CA ASP A 29 0.92 0.15 7.69
C ASP A 29 2.06 -0.21 8.65
N CYS A 30 2.24 -1.50 8.96
CA CYS A 30 3.19 -1.97 9.97
C CYS A 30 4.62 -1.46 9.74
N ALA A 31 5.16 -1.53 8.52
CA ALA A 31 6.54 -1.12 8.25
C ALA A 31 6.71 0.41 8.43
N VAL A 32 5.74 1.18 7.98
CA VAL A 32 5.75 2.64 8.12
C VAL A 32 5.57 3.07 9.58
N ASP A 33 4.69 2.39 10.30
CA ASP A 33 4.43 2.71 11.72
C ASP A 33 5.62 2.34 12.62
N ARG A 34 6.41 1.31 12.24
CA ARG A 34 7.64 0.92 12.95
C ARG A 34 8.85 1.77 12.60
N ALA A 35 8.85 2.41 11.44
CA ALA A 35 9.91 3.31 11.04
C ALA A 35 9.85 4.60 11.86
N GLU A 36 10.94 4.93 12.54
CA GLU A 36 11.03 6.13 13.37
C GLU A 36 10.99 7.42 12.52
N PRO A 37 10.41 8.53 13.04
CA PRO A 37 10.32 9.78 12.29
C PRO A 37 11.65 10.30 11.70
N PRO A 38 12.80 10.26 12.43
CA PRO A 38 14.08 10.68 11.86
C PRO A 38 14.50 9.84 10.64
N PHE A 39 14.26 8.52 10.70
CA PHE A 39 14.55 7.61 9.60
C PHE A 39 13.66 7.90 8.37
N LYS A 40 12.35 8.15 8.58
CA LYS A 40 11.43 8.52 7.49
C LYS A 40 11.87 9.79 6.78
N ASN A 41 12.31 10.80 7.53
CA ASN A 41 12.79 12.05 6.96
C ASN A 41 14.06 11.82 6.13
N LEU A 42 15.05 11.08 6.67
CA LEU A 42 16.28 10.75 5.94
C LEU A 42 16.00 9.97 4.65
N LEU A 43 15.07 9.00 4.69
CA LEU A 43 14.69 8.21 3.52
C LEU A 43 14.00 9.09 2.46
N ALA A 44 13.13 10.01 2.87
CA ALA A 44 12.46 10.94 1.96
C ALA A 44 13.45 11.93 1.33
N GLU A 45 14.35 12.50 2.12
CA GLU A 45 15.39 13.41 1.63
C GLU A 45 16.36 12.74 0.67
N ALA A 46 16.75 11.47 0.96
CA ALA A 46 17.63 10.71 0.07
C ALA A 46 16.98 10.36 -1.28
N LEU A 47 15.64 10.23 -1.32
CA LEU A 47 14.90 9.90 -2.55
C LEU A 47 14.57 11.12 -3.42
N ILE A 48 14.34 12.27 -2.80
CA ILE A 48 13.84 13.47 -3.50
C ILE A 48 14.96 14.50 -3.67
N GLY A 49 15.99 14.45 -2.82
CA GLY A 49 17.14 15.34 -2.90
C GLY A 49 18.22 14.83 -3.84
N ASP A 50 19.26 15.69 -4.06
CA ASP A 50 20.48 15.33 -4.80
C ASP A 50 21.40 14.39 -3.97
N GLY A 51 20.80 13.52 -3.14
CA GLY A 51 21.52 12.62 -2.25
C GLY A 51 22.36 11.59 -2.98
N ASP A 52 23.43 11.10 -2.33
CA ASP A 52 24.25 10.03 -2.89
C ASP A 52 23.44 8.72 -2.98
N ASN A 53 23.59 8.00 -4.09
CA ASN A 53 22.92 6.72 -4.32
C ASN A 53 23.25 5.67 -3.24
N LEU A 54 24.44 5.72 -2.64
CA LEU A 54 24.87 4.76 -1.60
C LEU A 54 24.11 4.98 -0.29
N GLY A 55 23.85 6.24 0.07
CA GLY A 55 23.02 6.59 1.21
C GLY A 55 21.59 6.06 1.06
N PHE A 56 21.02 6.26 -0.11
CA PHE A 56 19.68 5.78 -0.44
C PHE A 56 19.57 4.25 -0.37
N GLU A 57 20.47 3.50 -1.03
CA GLU A 57 20.47 2.03 -1.03
C GLU A 57 20.56 1.45 0.39
N ARG A 58 21.38 2.06 1.25
CA ARG A 58 21.47 1.65 2.66
C ARG A 58 20.16 1.88 3.41
N LEU A 59 19.52 3.04 3.26
CA LEU A 59 18.24 3.35 3.90
C LEU A 59 17.13 2.44 3.39
N LEU A 60 17.08 2.17 2.09
CA LEU A 60 16.13 1.24 1.50
C LEU A 60 16.33 -0.19 2.04
N GLY A 61 17.58 -0.65 2.20
CA GLY A 61 17.89 -1.94 2.81
C GLY A 61 17.44 -2.04 4.27
N GLN A 62 17.61 -0.96 5.06
CA GLN A 62 17.08 -0.89 6.43
C GLN A 62 15.55 -0.94 6.45
N PHE A 63 14.88 -0.20 5.58
CA PHE A 63 13.43 -0.24 5.46
C PHE A 63 12.93 -1.62 5.05
N SER A 64 13.62 -2.29 4.11
CA SER A 64 13.34 -3.68 3.71
C SER A 64 13.38 -4.63 4.91
N THR A 65 14.36 -4.49 5.80
CA THR A 65 14.46 -5.32 7.02
C THR A 65 13.26 -5.11 7.95
N ILE A 66 12.79 -3.86 8.10
CA ILE A 66 11.57 -3.57 8.86
C ILE A 66 10.36 -4.22 8.20
N ALA A 67 10.23 -4.08 6.87
CA ALA A 67 9.15 -4.67 6.08
C ALA A 67 9.11 -6.20 6.17
N ASP A 68 10.27 -6.86 6.07
CA ASP A 68 10.39 -8.31 6.23
C ASP A 68 9.92 -8.77 7.62
N SER A 69 10.23 -8.00 8.67
CA SER A 69 9.74 -8.31 10.03
C SER A 69 8.23 -8.20 10.16
N CYS A 70 7.60 -7.28 9.43
CA CYS A 70 6.14 -7.12 9.40
C CYS A 70 5.42 -8.22 8.63
N THR A 71 6.09 -8.80 7.64
CA THR A 71 5.54 -9.83 6.75
C THR A 71 6.03 -11.24 7.06
N ALA A 72 6.82 -11.43 8.13
CA ALA A 72 7.40 -12.72 8.51
C ALA A 72 6.39 -13.87 8.71
N GLY A 73 5.11 -13.56 8.98
CA GLY A 73 4.03 -14.53 9.12
C GLY A 73 3.37 -14.95 7.80
N PHE A 74 3.82 -14.44 6.64
CA PHE A 74 3.23 -14.66 5.33
C PHE A 74 4.23 -15.21 4.32
N VAL A 75 3.73 -16.00 3.38
CA VAL A 75 4.50 -16.42 2.20
C VAL A 75 4.26 -15.40 1.10
N LEU A 76 5.22 -14.53 0.86
CA LEU A 76 5.16 -13.53 -0.20
C LEU A 76 6.14 -13.89 -1.32
N ASP A 77 5.69 -13.81 -2.56
CA ASP A 77 6.57 -13.86 -3.72
C ASP A 77 7.36 -12.54 -3.90
N ALA A 78 8.29 -12.52 -4.86
CA ALA A 78 9.15 -11.36 -5.11
C ALA A 78 8.35 -10.11 -5.54
N ALA A 79 7.28 -10.29 -6.32
CA ALA A 79 6.44 -9.18 -6.77
C ALA A 79 5.64 -8.59 -5.61
N GLN A 80 5.12 -9.45 -4.73
CA GLN A 80 4.40 -9.05 -3.52
C GLN A 80 5.30 -8.31 -2.54
N LYS A 81 6.53 -8.80 -2.31
CA LYS A 81 7.51 -8.10 -1.48
C LYS A 81 7.85 -6.72 -2.03
N LYS A 82 8.10 -6.66 -3.35
CA LYS A 82 8.37 -5.38 -4.01
C LYS A 82 7.20 -4.41 -3.87
N ALA A 83 5.97 -4.85 -4.09
CA ALA A 83 4.79 -4.01 -3.97
C ALA A 83 4.58 -3.51 -2.54
N TYR A 84 4.88 -4.33 -1.52
CA TYR A 84 4.82 -3.94 -0.11
C TYR A 84 5.87 -2.86 0.21
N LEU A 85 7.09 -3.00 -0.31
CA LEU A 85 8.13 -1.98 -0.17
C LEU A 85 7.76 -0.68 -0.90
N ASP A 86 7.30 -0.78 -2.16
CA ASP A 86 6.86 0.38 -2.94
C ASP A 86 5.72 1.13 -2.24
N TYR A 87 4.77 0.40 -1.63
CA TYR A 87 3.70 0.99 -0.82
C TYR A 87 4.26 1.77 0.38
N GLY A 88 5.11 1.13 1.18
CA GLY A 88 5.65 1.74 2.39
C GLY A 88 6.50 2.98 2.09
N VAL A 89 7.39 2.89 1.11
CA VAL A 89 8.22 4.02 0.66
C VAL A 89 7.33 5.15 0.14
N SER A 90 6.37 4.86 -0.74
CA SER A 90 5.48 5.89 -1.28
C SER A 90 4.60 6.54 -0.20
N ARG A 91 4.19 5.82 0.84
CA ARG A 91 3.48 6.39 1.98
C ARG A 91 4.36 7.38 2.76
N ILE A 92 5.61 7.00 3.06
CA ILE A 92 6.58 7.89 3.74
C ILE A 92 6.77 9.17 2.92
N LEU A 93 6.98 9.03 1.61
CA LEU A 93 7.17 10.17 0.71
C LEU A 93 5.93 11.07 0.65
N ARG A 94 4.72 10.50 0.58
CA ARG A 94 3.49 11.29 0.60
C ARG A 94 3.36 12.10 1.88
N GLU A 95 3.64 11.51 3.05
CA GLU A 95 3.60 12.20 4.34
C GLU A 95 4.58 13.36 4.37
N TRP A 96 5.82 13.14 3.93
CA TRP A 96 6.85 14.16 3.85
C TRP A 96 6.51 15.28 2.85
N LEU A 97 6.05 14.92 1.64
CA LEU A 97 5.65 15.88 0.61
C LEU A 97 4.41 16.67 1.01
N THR A 98 3.47 16.08 1.77
CA THR A 98 2.32 16.81 2.31
C THR A 98 2.76 17.97 3.19
N SER A 99 3.76 17.75 4.05
CA SER A 99 4.32 18.81 4.89
C SER A 99 5.01 19.89 4.04
N ARG A 100 5.74 19.46 3.01
CA ARG A 100 6.42 20.39 2.08
C ARG A 100 5.41 21.21 1.25
N LEU A 101 4.36 20.60 0.72
CA LEU A 101 3.28 21.31 0.01
C LEU A 101 2.61 22.34 0.92
N THR A 102 2.35 21.97 2.17
CA THR A 102 1.77 22.89 3.16
C THR A 102 2.65 24.13 3.39
N SER A 103 3.99 23.99 3.33
CA SER A 103 4.90 25.15 3.45
C SER A 103 4.81 26.12 2.27
N TYR A 104 4.29 25.67 1.13
CA TYR A 104 4.00 26.49 -0.06
C TYR A 104 2.54 26.98 -0.09
N GLY A 105 1.74 26.71 0.95
CA GLY A 105 0.30 27.02 0.97
C GLY A 105 -0.54 26.11 0.08
N LEU A 106 0.00 24.95 -0.34
CA LEU A 106 -0.68 23.99 -1.21
C LEU A 106 -1.32 22.86 -0.42
N SER A 107 -2.47 22.37 -0.88
CA SER A 107 -3.20 21.26 -0.28
C SER A 107 -2.94 19.94 -1.02
N ALA A 108 -2.36 18.97 -0.33
CA ALA A 108 -2.25 17.59 -0.82
C ALA A 108 -3.62 16.98 -1.18
N THR A 109 -4.66 17.28 -0.39
CA THR A 109 -6.04 16.84 -0.64
C THR A 109 -6.62 17.43 -1.94
N ALA A 110 -6.28 18.67 -2.28
CA ALA A 110 -6.70 19.27 -3.54
C ALA A 110 -6.09 18.51 -4.73
N ILE A 111 -4.80 18.12 -4.64
CA ILE A 111 -4.12 17.31 -5.67
C ILE A 111 -4.79 15.93 -5.77
N ASP A 112 -5.02 15.25 -4.65
CA ASP A 112 -5.67 13.93 -4.64
C ASP A 112 -7.06 13.99 -5.28
N THR A 113 -7.84 15.02 -4.97
CA THR A 113 -9.19 15.18 -5.53
C THR A 113 -9.16 15.50 -7.02
N ALA A 114 -8.28 16.39 -7.44
CA ALA A 114 -8.17 16.82 -8.83
C ALA A 114 -7.69 15.70 -9.76
N LEU A 115 -6.79 14.83 -9.27
CA LEU A 115 -6.23 13.71 -10.04
C LEU A 115 -6.93 12.37 -9.78
N ASP A 116 -8.08 12.38 -9.10
CA ASP A 116 -8.90 11.20 -8.80
C ASP A 116 -8.12 10.09 -8.04
N PHE A 117 -7.33 10.50 -7.05
CA PHE A 117 -6.66 9.60 -6.11
C PHE A 117 -7.50 9.39 -4.85
N GLY A 118 -7.54 8.16 -4.35
CA GLY A 118 -8.22 7.84 -3.11
C GLY A 118 -8.87 6.46 -3.06
N PRO A 119 -9.52 6.12 -1.93
CA PRO A 119 -10.32 4.93 -1.83
C PRO A 119 -11.51 4.98 -2.80
N GLY A 120 -11.69 3.94 -3.62
CA GLY A 120 -12.79 3.89 -4.60
C GLY A 120 -12.67 4.84 -5.79
N ARG A 121 -11.52 5.50 -5.95
CA ARG A 121 -11.19 6.38 -7.08
C ARG A 121 -10.49 5.58 -8.18
N SER A 122 -10.31 6.21 -9.36
CA SER A 122 -9.64 5.56 -10.50
C SER A 122 -8.16 5.30 -10.27
N ASN A 123 -7.51 6.11 -9.45
CA ASN A 123 -6.09 6.02 -9.11
C ASN A 123 -5.21 5.89 -10.37
N PRO A 124 -5.23 6.89 -11.27
CA PRO A 124 -4.57 6.79 -12.56
C PRO A 124 -3.07 6.58 -12.43
N ARG A 125 -2.50 5.85 -13.41
CA ARG A 125 -1.05 5.70 -13.50
C ARG A 125 -0.46 6.99 -14.07
N LEU A 126 0.39 7.65 -13.29
CA LEU A 126 1.20 8.75 -13.78
C LEU A 126 2.58 8.21 -14.18
N SER A 127 3.03 8.56 -15.38
CA SER A 127 4.30 8.11 -15.98
C SER A 127 5.37 9.21 -15.94
N GLY A 128 5.68 9.73 -14.74
CA GLY A 128 6.74 10.73 -14.55
C GLY A 128 6.29 12.16 -14.82
N GLU A 129 5.95 12.53 -16.06
CA GLU A 129 5.45 13.87 -16.39
C GLU A 129 3.91 13.90 -16.41
N MET A 130 3.34 14.97 -15.88
CA MET A 130 1.90 15.22 -15.97
C MET A 130 1.56 15.76 -17.37
N SER A 131 0.43 15.32 -17.91
CA SER A 131 -0.10 15.90 -19.15
C SER A 131 -0.58 17.34 -18.94
N GLU A 132 -0.68 18.10 -20.03
CA GLU A 132 -1.21 19.47 -19.97
C GLU A 132 -2.60 19.53 -19.33
N ASP A 133 -3.47 18.54 -19.59
CA ASP A 133 -4.80 18.50 -19.01
C ASP A 133 -4.76 18.25 -17.51
N GLN A 134 -3.85 17.39 -17.02
CA GLN A 134 -3.64 17.20 -15.58
C GLN A 134 -3.13 18.48 -14.91
N VAL A 135 -2.20 19.18 -15.55
CA VAL A 135 -1.71 20.47 -15.05
C VAL A 135 -2.83 21.50 -14.99
N LYS A 136 -3.67 21.62 -16.04
CA LYS A 136 -4.81 22.54 -16.06
C LYS A 136 -5.80 22.25 -14.93
N ILE A 137 -6.13 20.98 -14.70
CA ILE A 137 -7.03 20.56 -13.62
C ILE A 137 -6.46 20.95 -12.25
N LEU A 138 -5.15 20.76 -12.04
CA LEU A 138 -4.49 21.15 -10.79
C LEU A 138 -4.46 22.66 -10.58
N VAL A 139 -4.12 23.42 -11.64
CA VAL A 139 -4.14 24.90 -11.60
C VAL A 139 -5.54 25.38 -11.21
N GLN A 140 -6.58 24.85 -11.85
CA GLN A 140 -7.96 25.22 -11.51
C GLN A 140 -8.30 24.89 -10.05
N ALA A 141 -7.96 23.69 -9.57
CA ALA A 141 -8.21 23.27 -8.19
C ALA A 141 -7.49 24.17 -7.16
N PHE A 142 -6.27 24.61 -7.47
CA PHE A 142 -5.53 25.52 -6.61
C PHE A 142 -6.13 26.93 -6.61
N MET A 143 -6.52 27.45 -7.77
CA MET A 143 -7.20 28.75 -7.88
C MET A 143 -8.53 28.77 -7.14
N GLU A 144 -9.34 27.70 -7.25
CA GLU A 144 -10.57 27.52 -6.49
C GLU A 144 -10.30 27.45 -4.97
N GLY A 145 -9.16 26.93 -4.58
CA GLY A 145 -8.65 26.93 -3.20
C GLY A 145 -8.08 28.27 -2.72
N GLY A 146 -8.06 29.30 -3.57
CA GLY A 146 -7.55 30.64 -3.24
C GLY A 146 -6.03 30.77 -3.32
N VAL A 147 -5.34 29.83 -4.00
CA VAL A 147 -3.88 29.90 -4.20
C VAL A 147 -3.56 30.87 -5.34
N ASP A 148 -2.61 31.77 -5.10
CA ASP A 148 -2.03 32.62 -6.13
C ASP A 148 -0.99 31.83 -6.94
N ILE A 149 -1.41 31.35 -8.11
CA ILE A 149 -0.61 30.49 -8.98
C ILE A 149 0.64 31.22 -9.50
N GLU A 150 0.55 32.54 -9.74
CA GLU A 150 1.67 33.32 -10.28
C GLU A 150 2.80 33.49 -9.26
N SER A 151 2.49 33.36 -7.97
CA SER A 151 3.45 33.43 -6.88
C SER A 151 4.22 32.12 -6.66
N LEU A 152 3.77 30.99 -7.25
CA LEU A 152 4.39 29.69 -7.07
C LEU A 152 5.68 29.55 -7.88
N GLY A 153 6.81 29.38 -7.18
CA GLY A 153 8.09 29.08 -7.81
C GLY A 153 8.25 27.61 -8.26
N SER A 154 9.29 27.35 -9.08
CA SER A 154 9.61 25.98 -9.56
C SER A 154 9.66 24.93 -8.45
N PRO A 155 10.23 25.16 -7.26
CA PRO A 155 10.27 24.13 -6.20
C PRO A 155 8.88 23.70 -5.69
N ALA A 156 7.88 24.60 -5.74
CA ALA A 156 6.49 24.25 -5.40
C ALA A 156 5.90 23.31 -6.45
N TRP A 157 6.07 23.62 -7.74
CA TRP A 157 5.59 22.79 -8.84
C TRP A 157 6.29 21.43 -8.92
N GLU A 158 7.60 21.37 -8.67
CA GLU A 158 8.35 20.11 -8.55
C GLU A 158 7.77 19.24 -7.42
N SER A 159 7.43 19.86 -6.28
CA SER A 159 6.80 19.17 -5.16
C SER A 159 5.40 18.65 -5.53
N VAL A 160 4.61 19.41 -6.30
CA VAL A 160 3.30 18.98 -6.82
C VAL A 160 3.45 17.78 -7.74
N GLY A 161 4.36 17.84 -8.72
CA GLY A 161 4.62 16.74 -9.67
C GLY A 161 5.09 15.48 -8.95
N THR A 162 6.04 15.63 -8.04
CA THR A 162 6.55 14.50 -7.24
C THR A 162 5.46 13.89 -6.35
N TYR A 163 4.65 14.71 -5.69
CA TYR A 163 3.52 14.24 -4.89
C TYR A 163 2.51 13.45 -5.73
N ALA A 164 2.17 13.96 -6.91
CA ALA A 164 1.23 13.28 -7.82
C ALA A 164 1.78 11.91 -8.27
N ALA A 165 3.05 11.84 -8.67
CA ALA A 165 3.70 10.59 -9.08
C ALA A 165 3.75 9.56 -7.93
N VAL A 166 4.15 10.00 -6.74
CA VAL A 166 4.20 9.17 -5.53
C VAL A 166 2.80 8.69 -5.12
N SER A 167 1.78 9.57 -5.21
CA SER A 167 0.39 9.22 -4.91
C SER A 167 -0.16 8.18 -5.87
N SER A 168 0.20 8.24 -7.16
CA SER A 168 -0.13 7.21 -8.14
C SER A 168 0.43 5.83 -7.74
N ILE A 169 1.67 5.76 -7.27
CA ILE A 169 2.28 4.51 -6.78
C ILE A 169 1.56 4.04 -5.51
N TYR A 170 1.42 4.92 -4.53
CA TYR A 170 0.81 4.62 -3.24
C TYR A 170 -0.58 3.98 -3.38
N TRP A 171 -1.50 4.65 -4.07
CA TRP A 171 -2.88 4.19 -4.18
C TRP A 171 -3.01 2.89 -4.95
N ARG A 172 -2.23 2.72 -6.01
CA ARG A 172 -2.22 1.48 -6.80
C ARG A 172 -1.67 0.30 -6.01
N GLN A 173 -0.56 0.48 -5.30
CA GLN A 173 0.00 -0.57 -4.47
C GLN A 173 -0.93 -0.91 -3.30
N ARG A 174 -1.53 0.09 -2.66
CA ARG A 174 -2.53 -0.11 -1.61
C ARG A 174 -3.71 -0.94 -2.11
N GLN A 175 -4.25 -0.61 -3.27
CA GLN A 175 -5.36 -1.34 -3.87
C GLN A 175 -4.98 -2.79 -4.20
N ALA A 176 -3.83 -3.01 -4.82
CA ALA A 176 -3.33 -4.35 -5.15
C ALA A 176 -3.13 -5.19 -3.88
N LEU A 177 -2.41 -4.66 -2.88
CA LEU A 177 -2.10 -5.34 -1.63
C LEU A 177 -3.35 -5.66 -0.80
N SER A 178 -4.34 -4.77 -0.79
CA SER A 178 -5.62 -4.99 -0.09
C SER A 178 -6.46 -6.12 -0.73
N ALA A 179 -6.28 -6.36 -2.03
CA ALA A 179 -6.96 -7.43 -2.74
C ALA A 179 -6.25 -8.79 -2.62
N TRP A 180 -5.00 -8.83 -2.16
CA TRP A 180 -4.24 -10.07 -2.07
C TRP A 180 -4.61 -10.89 -0.84
N THR A 181 -5.02 -12.12 -1.10
CA THR A 181 -5.13 -13.16 -0.08
C THR A 181 -3.78 -13.87 0.00
N VAL A 182 -3.07 -13.76 1.12
CA VAL A 182 -1.78 -14.42 1.33
C VAL A 182 -1.90 -15.63 2.24
N MET A 183 -1.09 -16.66 1.99
CA MET A 183 -1.07 -17.86 2.79
C MET A 183 -0.25 -17.63 4.06
N PRO A 184 -0.83 -17.80 5.27
CA PRO A 184 -0.06 -17.75 6.50
C PRO A 184 0.91 -18.94 6.58
N LEU A 185 2.13 -18.70 7.05
CA LEU A 185 3.14 -19.76 7.25
C LEU A 185 2.65 -20.90 8.16
N SER A 186 1.75 -20.60 9.10
CA SER A 186 1.16 -21.61 9.99
C SER A 186 0.41 -22.72 9.26
N LEU A 187 -0.10 -22.48 8.05
CA LEU A 187 -0.78 -23.50 7.24
C LEU A 187 0.19 -24.46 6.54
N LEU A 188 1.46 -24.04 6.33
CA LEU A 188 2.49 -24.90 5.76
C LEU A 188 3.12 -25.85 6.80
N ALA A 189 2.98 -25.52 8.08
CA ALA A 189 3.52 -26.31 9.21
C ALA A 189 2.52 -27.32 9.76
N ALA A 190 1.35 -27.53 9.14
CA ALA A 190 0.42 -28.56 9.58
C ALA A 190 1.10 -29.93 9.47
N PRO A 191 1.19 -30.72 10.57
CA PRO A 191 1.84 -32.02 10.51
C PRO A 191 1.08 -32.92 9.53
N GLU A 192 1.83 -33.60 8.65
CA GLU A 192 1.26 -34.69 7.86
C GLU A 192 0.52 -35.64 8.82
N SER A 193 -0.78 -35.79 8.58
CA SER A 193 -1.61 -36.69 9.34
C SER A 193 -0.94 -38.09 9.29
N THR A 194 -0.44 -38.54 10.42
CA THR A 194 0.12 -39.89 10.56
C THR A 194 -0.88 -40.89 9.98
N PRO A 195 -0.48 -41.74 9.01
CA PRO A 195 -1.38 -42.71 8.46
C PRO A 195 -1.89 -43.63 9.59
N PRO A 196 -3.17 -44.04 9.58
CA PRO A 196 -3.71 -44.96 10.58
C PRO A 196 -2.87 -46.22 10.56
N GLY A 197 -2.33 -46.60 11.73
CA GLY A 197 -1.56 -47.81 11.91
C GLY A 197 -2.40 -49.05 11.49
N PRO A 198 -1.71 -50.15 11.05
CA PRO A 198 -2.42 -51.34 10.61
C PRO A 198 -3.31 -51.88 11.75
N ILE A 199 -4.57 -52.10 11.42
CA ILE A 199 -5.52 -52.77 12.32
C ILE A 199 -5.11 -54.24 12.42
N ALA A 200 -4.70 -54.68 13.61
CA ALA A 200 -4.38 -56.06 13.93
C ALA A 200 -5.66 -56.88 14.19
#